data_4ce18d085dd255e77c0f07a85068b5a8
#
_entry.id   4ce18d085dd255e77c0f07a85068b5a8
#
_cell.length_a   1.000
_cell.length_b   1.000
_cell.length_c   1.000
_cell.angle_alpha   90.00
_cell.angle_beta   90.00
_cell.angle_gamma   90.00
#
_symmetry.space_group_name_H-M   'P 1'
#
loop_
_entity.id
_entity.type
_entity.pdbx_description
1 polymer ?
#
loop_
_entity_poly.entity_id
_entity_poly.type
_entity_poly.pdbx_seq_one_letter_code
_entity_poly.pdbx_strand_id
1 'polypeptide(L)'
;MTLLKKNGGMTIEDLSKKISITPMGIRQHLLSLEKKGLVSYTAKKHGIGRPGFVYTLTESADELFPKAYDRLALDILKQIKKNEGPEKINKILGWRRDKVLQQKKEALSGLTGIDELVHGLKNLLVSEGYVADLVKEGDNYILKSYNCPIRKVASEFNEVCIEELQLFRELLNRNVSMEQCMGQGSPSCIFSIPGA
;
A
#
# COMPACT_ATOMS: atom_id res chain seq x y z
N MET A 1 19.74 -3.14 10.71
CA MET A 1 19.02 -3.75 9.57
C MET A 1 19.84 -3.78 8.29
N THR A 2 20.38 -2.66 7.79
CA THR A 2 21.19 -2.61 6.54
C THR A 2 22.35 -3.60 6.52
N LEU A 3 23.05 -3.80 7.65
CA LEU A 3 24.12 -4.78 7.74
C LEU A 3 23.64 -6.22 7.61
N LEU A 4 22.51 -6.56 8.24
CA LEU A 4 21.89 -7.88 8.10
C LEU A 4 21.48 -8.15 6.65
N LYS A 5 20.89 -7.14 5.96
CA LYS A 5 20.53 -7.23 4.55
C LYS A 5 21.74 -7.50 3.65
N LYS A 6 22.83 -6.74 3.85
CA LYS A 6 24.05 -6.86 3.04
C LYS A 6 24.80 -8.19 3.22
N ASN A 7 24.73 -8.79 4.42
CA ASN A 7 25.52 -9.97 4.75
C ASN A 7 24.69 -11.27 4.83
N GLY A 8 23.38 -11.21 4.55
CA GLY A 8 22.48 -12.36 4.63
C GLY A 8 22.30 -12.95 6.03
N GLY A 9 22.81 -12.29 7.04
CA GLY A 9 22.79 -12.66 8.46
C GLY A 9 24.12 -12.40 9.16
N MET A 10 24.06 -12.15 10.46
CA MET A 10 25.27 -11.84 11.28
C MET A 10 25.07 -12.28 12.73
N THR A 11 26.19 -12.55 13.42
CA THR A 11 26.20 -12.76 14.87
C THR A 11 26.19 -11.43 15.64
N ILE A 12 25.92 -11.51 16.95
CA ILE A 12 26.00 -10.33 17.83
C ILE A 12 27.43 -9.78 17.83
N GLU A 13 28.43 -10.65 17.86
CA GLU A 13 29.81 -10.30 17.86
C GLU A 13 30.24 -9.56 16.59
N ASP A 14 29.79 -10.05 15.42
CA ASP A 14 30.08 -9.41 14.14
C ASP A 14 29.42 -8.03 14.03
N LEU A 15 28.18 -7.91 14.48
CA LEU A 15 27.46 -6.64 14.53
C LEU A 15 28.12 -5.66 15.48
N SER A 16 28.51 -6.14 16.69
CA SER A 16 29.20 -5.34 17.68
C SER A 16 30.50 -4.73 17.13
N LYS A 17 31.33 -5.54 16.46
CA LYS A 17 32.58 -5.07 15.82
C LYS A 17 32.31 -4.05 14.72
N LYS A 18 31.29 -4.29 13.86
CA LYS A 18 31.01 -3.41 12.71
C LYS A 18 30.37 -2.07 13.09
N ILE A 19 29.63 -2.01 14.20
CA ILE A 19 28.87 -0.80 14.60
C ILE A 19 29.57 -0.09 15.77
N SER A 20 30.61 -0.73 16.39
CA SER A 20 31.29 -0.21 17.58
C SER A 20 30.34 0.00 18.78
N ILE A 21 29.40 -0.90 18.96
CA ILE A 21 28.45 -0.94 20.09
C ILE A 21 28.72 -2.23 20.88
N THR A 22 28.55 -2.20 22.20
CA THR A 22 28.75 -3.39 23.04
C THR A 22 27.82 -4.56 22.61
N PRO A 23 28.24 -5.83 22.77
CA PRO A 23 27.40 -7.00 22.47
C PRO A 23 26.04 -6.96 23.20
N MET A 24 26.04 -6.42 24.43
CA MET A 24 24.80 -6.25 25.19
C MET A 24 23.83 -5.23 24.53
N GLY A 25 24.35 -4.10 24.04
CA GLY A 25 23.58 -3.11 23.30
C GLY A 25 23.01 -3.69 21.99
N ILE A 26 23.83 -4.44 21.24
CA ILE A 26 23.38 -5.16 20.04
C ILE A 26 22.25 -6.14 20.38
N ARG A 27 22.40 -6.91 21.47
CA ARG A 27 21.36 -7.86 21.91
C ARG A 27 20.03 -7.15 22.19
N GLN A 28 20.04 -6.00 22.86
CA GLN A 28 18.82 -5.23 23.15
C GLN A 28 18.15 -4.75 21.86
N HIS A 29 18.93 -4.24 20.91
CA HIS A 29 18.40 -3.83 19.61
C HIS A 29 17.79 -5.00 18.83
N LEU A 30 18.46 -6.14 18.78
CA LEU A 30 17.96 -7.34 18.11
C LEU A 30 16.68 -7.86 18.75
N LEU A 31 16.60 -7.91 20.09
CA LEU A 31 15.38 -8.29 20.80
C LEU A 31 14.21 -7.34 20.49
N SER A 32 14.46 -6.04 20.37
CA SER A 32 13.44 -5.08 19.97
C SER A 32 12.95 -5.31 18.55
N LEU A 33 13.85 -5.62 17.61
CA LEU A 33 13.51 -5.92 16.22
C LEU A 33 12.79 -7.28 16.10
N GLU A 34 13.19 -8.27 16.90
CA GLU A 34 12.54 -9.59 16.96
C GLU A 34 11.09 -9.46 17.47
N LYS A 35 10.85 -8.70 18.54
CA LYS A 35 9.50 -8.40 19.04
C LYS A 35 8.60 -7.75 18.00
N LYS A 36 9.19 -7.00 17.07
CA LYS A 36 8.48 -6.39 15.93
C LYS A 36 8.34 -7.33 14.73
N GLY A 37 8.82 -8.57 14.82
CA GLY A 37 8.80 -9.52 13.73
C GLY A 37 9.74 -9.20 12.56
N LEU A 38 10.72 -8.30 12.75
CA LEU A 38 11.61 -7.81 11.68
C LEU A 38 12.92 -8.62 11.57
N VAL A 39 13.29 -9.34 12.63
CA VAL A 39 14.50 -10.15 12.70
C VAL A 39 14.14 -11.49 13.29
N SER A 40 14.72 -12.54 12.76
CA SER A 40 14.71 -13.89 13.31
C SER A 40 16.15 -14.38 13.53
N TYR A 41 16.32 -15.47 14.25
CA TYR A 41 17.63 -16.09 14.42
C TYR A 41 17.59 -17.60 14.26
N THR A 42 18.71 -18.13 13.83
CA THR A 42 18.96 -19.58 13.77
C THR A 42 20.23 -19.91 14.57
N ALA A 43 20.18 -21.07 15.25
CA ALA A 43 21.38 -21.58 15.91
C ALA A 43 22.33 -22.16 14.85
N LYS A 44 23.57 -21.68 14.81
CA LYS A 44 24.62 -22.21 13.92
C LYS A 44 25.77 -22.78 14.76
N LYS A 45 26.07 -24.07 14.61
CA LYS A 45 27.24 -24.67 15.20
C LYS A 45 28.51 -24.22 14.45
N HIS A 46 29.44 -23.57 15.12
CA HIS A 46 30.79 -23.31 14.63
C HIS A 46 31.79 -24.15 15.42
N GLY A 47 32.20 -25.27 14.86
CA GLY A 47 33.25 -26.13 15.45
C GLY A 47 32.86 -26.73 16.83
N ILE A 48 33.92 -26.94 17.69
CA ILE A 48 33.76 -27.44 19.06
C ILE A 48 33.48 -26.21 19.97
N GLY A 49 32.23 -25.99 20.35
CA GLY A 49 31.82 -24.90 21.21
C GLY A 49 30.32 -24.71 21.33
N ARG A 50 29.87 -23.74 22.14
CA ARG A 50 28.46 -23.39 22.28
C ARG A 50 27.93 -22.85 20.94
N PRO A 51 26.75 -23.32 20.44
CA PRO A 51 26.18 -22.80 19.22
C PRO A 51 26.01 -21.28 19.29
N GLY A 52 26.44 -20.57 18.26
CA GLY A 52 26.18 -19.15 18.09
C GLY A 52 24.81 -18.92 17.41
N PHE A 53 24.22 -17.78 17.65
CA PHE A 53 23.00 -17.35 16.94
C PHE A 53 23.35 -16.44 15.79
N VAL A 54 22.83 -16.74 14.60
CA VAL A 54 22.91 -15.88 13.41
C VAL A 54 21.55 -15.23 13.22
N TYR A 55 21.53 -13.91 13.26
CA TYR A 55 20.33 -13.10 13.09
C TYR A 55 20.17 -12.72 11.63
N THR A 56 18.96 -12.91 11.09
CA THR A 56 18.58 -12.60 9.71
C THR A 56 17.34 -11.71 9.69
N LEU A 57 17.14 -10.99 8.60
CA LEU A 57 15.89 -10.27 8.37
C LEU A 57 14.79 -11.24 8.00
N THR A 58 13.57 -10.93 8.44
CA THR A 58 12.35 -11.61 8.01
C THR A 58 11.84 -10.99 6.70
N GLU A 59 10.86 -11.62 6.04
CA GLU A 59 10.16 -11.05 4.88
C GLU A 59 9.50 -9.70 5.23
N SER A 60 8.89 -9.60 6.42
CA SER A 60 8.29 -8.34 6.89
C SER A 60 9.31 -7.19 6.98
N ALA A 61 10.58 -7.49 7.21
CA ALA A 61 11.62 -6.47 7.21
C ALA A 61 11.93 -5.92 5.82
N ASP A 62 11.66 -6.65 4.76
CA ASP A 62 11.86 -6.20 3.38
C ASP A 62 10.93 -5.04 3.01
N GLU A 63 9.75 -4.96 3.65
CA GLU A 63 8.81 -3.86 3.47
C GLU A 63 9.36 -2.51 3.98
N LEU A 64 10.34 -2.53 4.87
CA LEU A 64 10.97 -1.32 5.40
C LEU A 64 12.08 -0.75 4.49
N PHE A 65 12.51 -1.50 3.48
CA PHE A 65 13.46 -0.99 2.48
C PHE A 65 12.73 -0.26 1.36
N PRO A 66 13.34 0.82 0.83
CA PRO A 66 12.74 1.58 -0.24
C PRO A 66 12.33 0.70 -1.43
N LYS A 67 11.10 0.84 -1.88
CA LYS A 67 10.57 0.21 -3.09
C LYS A 67 10.48 1.27 -4.20
N ALA A 68 10.61 0.85 -5.44
CA ALA A 68 10.52 1.73 -6.60
C ALA A 68 9.42 1.29 -7.58
N TYR A 69 8.37 0.65 -7.06
CA TYR A 69 7.26 0.14 -7.89
C TYR A 69 6.49 1.27 -8.58
N ASP A 70 6.32 2.40 -7.90
CA ASP A 70 5.73 3.62 -8.46
C ASP A 70 6.52 4.15 -9.66
N ARG A 71 7.85 4.21 -9.55
CA ARG A 71 8.72 4.61 -10.66
C ARG A 71 8.64 3.64 -11.83
N LEU A 72 8.70 2.33 -11.56
CA LEU A 72 8.57 1.31 -12.60
C LEU A 72 7.22 1.42 -13.32
N ALA A 73 6.12 1.58 -12.56
CA ALA A 73 4.79 1.75 -13.14
C ALA A 73 4.72 3.00 -14.03
N LEU A 74 5.26 4.13 -13.56
CA LEU A 74 5.32 5.37 -14.34
C LEU A 74 6.14 5.21 -15.62
N ASP A 75 7.31 4.60 -15.54
CA ASP A 75 8.17 4.39 -16.71
C ASP A 75 7.45 3.53 -17.76
N ILE A 76 6.77 2.45 -17.34
CA ILE A 76 5.98 1.58 -18.24
C ILE A 76 4.84 2.37 -18.89
N LEU A 77 4.02 3.08 -18.10
CA LEU A 77 2.89 3.85 -18.61
C LEU A 77 3.33 4.95 -19.58
N LYS A 78 4.44 5.65 -19.29
CA LYS A 78 5.02 6.67 -20.19
C LYS A 78 5.47 6.05 -21.51
N GLN A 79 6.10 4.88 -21.49
CA GLN A 79 6.51 4.20 -22.72
C GLN A 79 5.30 3.73 -23.55
N ILE A 80 4.27 3.21 -22.91
CA ILE A 80 3.02 2.82 -23.59
C ILE A 80 2.36 4.06 -24.21
N LYS A 81 2.22 5.17 -23.46
CA LYS A 81 1.65 6.41 -23.98
C LYS A 81 2.43 6.95 -25.16
N LYS A 82 3.77 6.89 -25.11
CA LYS A 82 4.66 7.35 -26.17
C LYS A 82 4.56 6.53 -27.46
N ASN A 83 4.49 5.21 -27.35
CA ASN A 83 4.57 4.29 -28.49
C ASN A 83 3.20 3.90 -29.04
N GLU A 84 2.16 3.83 -28.21
CA GLU A 84 0.83 3.35 -28.59
C GLU A 84 -0.29 4.42 -28.42
N GLY A 85 0.05 5.60 -27.93
CA GLY A 85 -0.87 6.71 -27.77
C GLY A 85 -1.68 6.68 -26.46
N PRO A 86 -2.42 7.80 -26.17
CA PRO A 86 -3.20 7.93 -24.93
C PRO A 86 -4.38 6.96 -24.86
N GLU A 87 -4.99 6.59 -25.98
CA GLU A 87 -6.12 5.65 -26.04
C GLU A 87 -5.75 4.28 -25.45
N LYS A 88 -4.50 3.86 -25.61
CA LYS A 88 -4.02 2.61 -25.03
C LYS A 88 -3.98 2.68 -23.51
N ILE A 89 -3.61 3.82 -22.94
CA ILE A 89 -3.63 4.07 -21.48
C ILE A 89 -5.06 3.95 -20.96
N ASN A 90 -6.03 4.62 -21.58
CA ASN A 90 -7.44 4.55 -21.21
C ASN A 90 -7.94 3.10 -21.20
N LYS A 91 -7.60 2.33 -22.25
CA LYS A 91 -7.97 0.93 -22.37
C LYS A 91 -7.37 0.06 -21.25
N ILE A 92 -6.09 0.23 -20.95
CA ILE A 92 -5.41 -0.54 -19.88
C ILE A 92 -5.98 -0.19 -18.51
N LEU A 93 -6.23 1.08 -18.23
CA LEU A 93 -6.81 1.52 -16.97
C LEU A 93 -8.26 1.09 -16.82
N GLY A 94 -9.04 1.07 -17.91
CA GLY A 94 -10.36 0.49 -17.95
C GLY A 94 -10.36 -1.01 -17.61
N TRP A 95 -9.47 -1.81 -18.19
CA TRP A 95 -9.33 -3.22 -17.82
C TRP A 95 -8.95 -3.41 -16.34
N ARG A 96 -8.08 -2.54 -15.82
CA ARG A 96 -7.74 -2.55 -14.40
C ARG A 96 -8.97 -2.24 -13.54
N ARG A 97 -9.75 -1.22 -13.92
CA ARG A 97 -11.02 -0.88 -13.24
C ARG A 97 -11.95 -2.08 -13.20
N ASP A 98 -12.19 -2.72 -14.32
CA ASP A 98 -13.12 -3.86 -14.43
C ASP A 98 -12.71 -5.01 -13.51
N LYS A 99 -11.40 -5.33 -13.47
CA LYS A 99 -10.85 -6.33 -12.56
C LYS A 99 -11.07 -5.94 -11.09
N VAL A 100 -10.76 -4.69 -10.72
CA VAL A 100 -10.91 -4.19 -9.34
C VAL A 100 -12.38 -4.13 -8.95
N LEU A 101 -13.25 -3.73 -9.87
CA LEU A 101 -14.70 -3.70 -9.65
C LEU A 101 -15.24 -5.10 -9.31
N GLN A 102 -14.83 -6.12 -10.06
CA GLN A 102 -15.22 -7.50 -9.78
C GLN A 102 -14.78 -7.95 -8.39
N GLN A 103 -13.52 -7.70 -8.02
CA GLN A 103 -12.98 -8.03 -6.70
C GLN A 103 -13.74 -7.33 -5.56
N LYS A 104 -14.05 -6.04 -5.74
CA LYS A 104 -14.80 -5.27 -4.73
C LYS A 104 -16.26 -5.73 -4.64
N LYS A 105 -16.91 -6.08 -5.76
CA LYS A 105 -18.26 -6.66 -5.75
C LYS A 105 -18.30 -7.98 -4.98
N GLU A 106 -17.30 -8.84 -5.15
CA GLU A 106 -17.18 -10.08 -4.40
C GLU A 106 -16.98 -9.82 -2.89
N ALA A 107 -16.10 -8.88 -2.54
CA ALA A 107 -15.83 -8.52 -1.14
C ALA A 107 -17.03 -7.85 -0.44
N LEU A 108 -17.89 -7.17 -1.17
CA LEU A 108 -19.10 -6.53 -0.65
C LEU A 108 -20.38 -7.39 -0.88
N SER A 109 -20.22 -8.63 -1.36
CA SER A 109 -21.33 -9.54 -1.57
C SER A 109 -22.08 -9.80 -0.25
N GLY A 110 -23.40 -9.68 -0.29
CA GLY A 110 -24.28 -9.82 0.89
C GLY A 110 -24.62 -8.52 1.62
N LEU A 111 -23.97 -7.39 1.28
CA LEU A 111 -24.40 -6.08 1.76
C LEU A 111 -25.56 -5.58 0.91
N THR A 112 -26.62 -5.10 1.56
CA THR A 112 -27.88 -4.77 0.88
C THR A 112 -28.21 -3.33 1.14
N GLY A 113 -28.02 -2.40 0.98
CA GLY A 113 -28.38 -1.00 1.20
C GLY A 113 -27.19 -0.09 1.02
N ILE A 114 -27.49 1.11 0.63
CA ILE A 114 -26.44 2.10 0.38
C ILE A 114 -25.55 2.35 1.60
N ASP A 115 -26.15 2.37 2.79
CA ASP A 115 -25.42 2.61 4.04
C ASP A 115 -24.36 1.54 4.28
N GLU A 116 -24.71 0.26 4.15
CA GLU A 116 -23.76 -0.85 4.28
C GLU A 116 -22.70 -0.83 3.19
N LEU A 117 -23.08 -0.54 1.95
CA LEU A 117 -22.15 -0.50 0.82
C LEU A 117 -21.11 0.61 0.93
N VAL A 118 -21.49 1.82 1.36
CA VAL A 118 -20.54 2.92 1.52
C VAL A 118 -19.59 2.69 2.70
N HIS A 119 -20.07 2.09 3.79
CA HIS A 119 -19.21 1.68 4.90
C HIS A 119 -18.27 0.54 4.49
N GLY A 120 -18.76 -0.43 3.74
CA GLY A 120 -17.96 -1.50 3.16
C GLY A 120 -16.88 -0.97 2.22
N LEU A 121 -17.23 -0.06 1.31
CA LEU A 121 -16.27 0.61 0.43
C LEU A 121 -15.18 1.34 1.22
N LYS A 122 -15.57 2.14 2.22
CA LYS A 122 -14.61 2.84 3.10
C LYS A 122 -13.64 1.85 3.76
N ASN A 123 -14.14 0.73 4.28
CA ASN A 123 -13.29 -0.28 4.93
C ASN A 123 -12.34 -0.97 3.94
N LEU A 124 -12.79 -1.25 2.72
CA LEU A 124 -11.92 -1.78 1.66
C LEU A 124 -10.80 -0.79 1.32
N LEU A 125 -11.11 0.50 1.17
CA LEU A 125 -10.09 1.53 0.93
C LEU A 125 -9.05 1.57 2.06
N VAL A 126 -9.49 1.51 3.33
CA VAL A 126 -8.58 1.48 4.47
C VAL A 126 -7.67 0.25 4.41
N SER A 127 -8.19 -0.92 4.07
CA SER A 127 -7.39 -2.14 3.91
C SER A 127 -6.38 -2.06 2.75
N GLU A 128 -6.66 -1.23 1.75
CA GLU A 128 -5.80 -0.94 0.59
C GLU A 128 -4.78 0.19 0.87
N GLY A 129 -4.71 0.69 2.11
CA GLY A 129 -3.73 1.69 2.55
C GLY A 129 -4.19 3.14 2.43
N TYR A 130 -5.48 3.39 2.17
CA TYR A 130 -6.04 4.74 2.28
C TYR A 130 -6.29 5.12 3.75
N VAL A 131 -6.09 6.38 4.07
CA VAL A 131 -6.61 7.00 5.30
C VAL A 131 -7.90 7.69 4.92
N ALA A 132 -9.04 7.10 5.25
CA ALA A 132 -10.34 7.53 4.76
C ALA A 132 -11.38 7.64 5.87
N ASP A 133 -12.17 8.70 5.81
CA ASP A 133 -13.36 8.95 6.64
C ASP A 133 -14.62 8.96 5.79
N LEU A 134 -15.71 8.57 6.40
CA LEU A 134 -17.05 8.61 5.81
C LEU A 134 -17.98 9.38 6.77
N VAL A 135 -18.64 10.39 6.25
CA VAL A 135 -19.60 11.22 7.00
C VAL A 135 -20.92 11.24 6.24
N LYS A 136 -22.03 11.15 6.96
CA LYS A 136 -23.37 11.32 6.38
C LYS A 136 -23.79 12.79 6.55
N GLU A 137 -24.12 13.45 5.44
CA GLU A 137 -24.59 14.84 5.40
C GLU A 137 -25.98 14.88 4.74
N GLY A 138 -27.02 14.96 5.56
CA GLY A 138 -28.41 14.82 5.10
C GLY A 138 -28.63 13.43 4.49
N ASP A 139 -29.06 13.39 3.22
CA ASP A 139 -29.26 12.14 2.47
C ASP A 139 -28.01 11.64 1.74
N ASN A 140 -26.94 12.43 1.75
CA ASN A 140 -25.71 12.11 1.05
C ASN A 140 -24.63 11.58 2.00
N TYR A 141 -23.66 10.85 1.44
CA TYR A 141 -22.44 10.46 2.13
C TYR A 141 -21.23 11.16 1.50
N ILE A 142 -20.36 11.67 2.36
CA ILE A 142 -19.09 12.27 1.96
C ILE A 142 -17.98 11.29 2.34
N LEU A 143 -17.34 10.70 1.32
CA LEU A 143 -16.16 9.85 1.48
C LEU A 143 -14.93 10.71 1.22
N LYS A 144 -14.08 10.87 2.24
CA LYS A 144 -12.87 11.68 2.17
C LYS A 144 -11.65 10.82 2.39
N SER A 145 -10.69 10.88 1.46
CA SER A 145 -9.38 10.23 1.58
C SER A 145 -8.28 11.28 1.76
N TYR A 146 -7.43 11.11 2.78
CA TYR A 146 -6.36 12.03 3.14
C TYR A 146 -5.00 11.65 2.54
N ASN A 147 -4.89 10.45 1.98
CA ASN A 147 -3.75 10.00 1.21
C ASN A 147 -4.21 9.22 -0.02
N CYS A 148 -3.32 9.10 -1.00
CA CYS A 148 -3.52 8.22 -2.16
C CYS A 148 -2.29 7.32 -2.29
N PRO A 149 -2.43 5.99 -2.11
CA PRO A 149 -1.30 5.04 -2.23
C PRO A 149 -0.63 5.06 -3.60
N ILE A 150 -1.35 5.48 -4.63
CA ILE A 150 -0.86 5.57 -6.02
C ILE A 150 -0.69 7.02 -6.49
N ARG A 151 -0.55 7.98 -5.56
CA ARG A 151 -0.50 9.42 -5.87
C ARG A 151 0.50 9.78 -6.97
N LYS A 152 1.69 9.18 -6.98
CA LYS A 152 2.70 9.47 -7.99
C LYS A 152 2.24 9.11 -9.40
N VAL A 153 1.51 8.02 -9.56
CA VAL A 153 0.91 7.65 -10.85
C VAL A 153 -0.26 8.55 -11.18
N ALA A 154 -1.16 8.79 -10.23
CA ALA A 154 -2.36 9.60 -10.41
C ALA A 154 -2.06 11.08 -10.77
N SER A 155 -0.94 11.64 -10.31
CA SER A 155 -0.53 13.01 -10.66
C SER A 155 0.00 13.15 -12.09
N GLU A 156 0.43 12.08 -12.74
CA GLU A 156 0.88 12.09 -14.14
C GLU A 156 -0.16 11.48 -15.10
N PHE A 157 -1.02 10.62 -14.60
CA PHE A 157 -2.07 9.92 -15.34
C PHE A 157 -3.40 10.09 -14.60
N ASN A 158 -4.05 11.25 -14.84
CA ASN A 158 -5.35 11.58 -14.21
C ASN A 158 -6.45 10.58 -14.58
N GLU A 159 -6.28 9.84 -15.66
CA GLU A 159 -7.16 8.77 -16.11
C GLU A 159 -7.40 7.74 -14.99
N VAL A 160 -6.42 7.51 -14.11
CA VAL A 160 -6.55 6.63 -12.93
C VAL A 160 -7.66 7.13 -11.98
N CYS A 161 -7.73 8.44 -11.74
CA CYS A 161 -8.73 9.05 -10.87
C CYS A 161 -10.12 9.00 -11.50
N ILE A 162 -10.19 9.18 -12.82
CA ILE A 162 -11.46 9.07 -13.59
C ILE A 162 -11.99 7.63 -13.49
N GLU A 163 -11.13 6.63 -13.67
CA GLU A 163 -11.52 5.22 -13.56
C GLU A 163 -11.91 4.83 -12.12
N GLU A 164 -11.29 5.42 -11.09
CA GLU A 164 -11.68 5.24 -9.69
C GLU A 164 -13.07 5.80 -9.42
N LEU A 165 -13.38 7.00 -9.93
CA LEU A 165 -14.73 7.58 -9.84
C LEU A 165 -15.78 6.70 -10.54
N GLN A 166 -15.46 6.21 -11.74
CA GLN A 166 -16.34 5.32 -12.48
C GLN A 166 -16.55 3.99 -11.74
N LEU A 167 -15.51 3.44 -11.14
CA LEU A 167 -15.60 2.25 -10.29
C LEU A 167 -16.57 2.46 -9.13
N PHE A 168 -16.52 3.59 -8.43
CA PHE A 168 -17.43 3.88 -7.32
C PHE A 168 -18.87 4.03 -7.80
N ARG A 169 -19.10 4.67 -8.96
CA ARG A 169 -20.43 4.76 -9.58
C ARG A 169 -21.03 3.38 -9.87
N GLU A 170 -20.26 2.51 -10.48
CA GLU A 170 -20.71 1.17 -10.85
C GLU A 170 -20.86 0.23 -9.63
N LEU A 171 -19.97 0.35 -8.63
CA LEU A 171 -20.02 -0.44 -7.42
C LEU A 171 -21.22 -0.12 -6.55
N LEU A 172 -21.52 1.18 -6.39
CA LEU A 172 -22.61 1.66 -5.55
C LEU A 172 -23.94 1.81 -6.30
N ASN A 173 -23.92 1.71 -7.62
CA ASN A 173 -25.04 2.03 -8.49
C ASN A 173 -25.64 3.42 -8.17
N ARG A 174 -24.76 4.44 -8.08
CA ARG A 174 -25.12 5.82 -7.72
C ARG A 174 -24.33 6.81 -8.57
N ASN A 175 -24.88 8.01 -8.75
CA ASN A 175 -24.21 9.10 -9.45
C ASN A 175 -23.20 9.81 -8.53
N VAL A 176 -22.10 9.11 -8.21
CA VAL A 176 -21.01 9.66 -7.38
C VAL A 176 -20.34 10.83 -8.09
N SER A 177 -20.08 11.92 -7.40
CA SER A 177 -19.24 13.02 -7.88
C SER A 177 -17.91 13.09 -7.11
N MET A 178 -16.86 13.53 -7.78
CA MET A 178 -15.57 13.80 -7.16
C MET A 178 -15.35 15.31 -7.09
N GLU A 179 -15.39 15.84 -5.88
CA GLU A 179 -15.31 17.30 -5.62
C GLU A 179 -13.86 17.78 -5.51
N GLN A 180 -12.99 16.92 -4.98
CA GLN A 180 -11.55 17.18 -4.86
C GLN A 180 -10.75 15.95 -5.26
N CYS A 181 -9.59 16.18 -5.88
CA CYS A 181 -8.72 15.12 -6.37
C CYS A 181 -7.24 15.41 -6.06
N MET A 182 -6.57 14.53 -5.32
CA MET A 182 -5.13 14.65 -5.03
C MET A 182 -4.26 14.50 -6.28
N GLY A 183 -4.70 13.76 -7.28
CA GLY A 183 -4.02 13.66 -8.58
C GLY A 183 -3.95 15.01 -9.31
N GLN A 184 -4.89 15.92 -9.02
CA GLN A 184 -4.97 17.28 -9.58
C GLN A 184 -4.44 18.36 -8.62
N GLY A 185 -3.74 17.95 -7.53
CA GLY A 185 -3.08 18.88 -6.61
C GLY A 185 -3.86 19.22 -5.35
N SER A 186 -5.07 18.71 -5.17
CA SER A 186 -5.83 18.94 -3.92
C SER A 186 -5.19 18.21 -2.73
N PRO A 187 -5.41 18.67 -1.48
CA PRO A 187 -4.85 18.03 -0.28
C PRO A 187 -5.52 16.69 0.06
N SER A 188 -6.71 16.44 -0.46
CA SER A 188 -7.49 15.22 -0.23
C SER A 188 -8.30 14.87 -1.49
N CYS A 189 -8.80 13.62 -1.57
CA CYS A 189 -9.89 13.28 -2.48
C CYS A 189 -11.21 13.32 -1.71
N ILE A 190 -12.23 13.97 -2.27
CA ILE A 190 -13.57 14.05 -1.70
C ILE A 190 -14.57 13.56 -2.73
N PHE A 191 -15.36 12.55 -2.34
CA PHE A 191 -16.43 11.99 -3.16
C PHE A 191 -17.78 12.24 -2.46
N SER A 192 -18.73 12.80 -3.18
CA SER A 192 -20.11 12.92 -2.74
C SER A 192 -20.93 11.79 -3.35
N ILE A 193 -21.60 11.03 -2.50
CA ILE A 193 -22.34 9.80 -2.85
C ILE A 193 -23.79 10.01 -2.45
N PRO A 194 -24.74 10.07 -3.41
CA PRO A 194 -26.16 10.17 -3.10
C PRO A 194 -26.68 8.96 -2.33
N GLY A 195 -27.47 9.19 -1.28
CA GLY A 195 -28.09 8.12 -0.49
C GLY A 195 -29.37 7.58 -1.12
N ALA A 196 -30.11 8.42 -1.81
CA ALA A 196 -31.35 8.05 -2.51
C ALA A 196 -31.15 7.82 -4.01
#